data_af92775aa7c0803dbe9aac5defc88012
#
_entry.id   af92775aa7c0803dbe9aac5defc88012
#
_cell.length_a   1.000
_cell.length_b   1.000
_cell.length_c   1.000
_cell.angle_alpha   90.00
_cell.angle_beta   90.00
_cell.angle_gamma   90.00
#
_symmetry.space_group_name_H-M   'P 1'
#
loop_
_entity.id
_entity.type
_entity.pdbx_description
1 polymer ?
#
loop_
_entity_poly.entity_id
_entity_poly.type
_entity_poly.pdbx_seq_one_letter_code
_entity_poly.pdbx_strand_id
1 'polypeptide(L)'
;MNSYVEVRGVRLGEGRPKICVPLVGKNEEEIYEQARKLCRTPADMAEWRADWFDGLYDSKRLLTVLQELRRLLGERPLLFTIRTAQEGGEKELTPKEYESINLLAARSGWVDLVDVEVFRMSIGEAEELLLGETEELFLGEAKEQLLGEAEELFLQKEGTGNLERKERDWKERGRKRSVEQKGTCREKRREEQEQIRNRLQEGVYAGKELAHFLQRPYVSQLVRDLRETKVPVIGSSHDFSCTPGTLFMVHCLRAMQELGVDLCKLAVMPGGEEDVVRLLQATWQMKTCFGDRPLITMSMGNAGVISRVAGELYGSALTFGTAGQASAPGQVEARKLAEALELLHVESKNPGHIFLIGFMGTGKSTVAFRLQELLGRERIEMDAGIEQQEGQRITELFARYGEAYFREKETAYLRSLGTREPAVISCGGGVVVREENTSFMKGCGKIVLLTASPQTVLERVGESQERPILNGNMNVEYIGQLMEKRRELYEAAADFIVATDGKDVDAICREILEGIQS
;
A
#
# COMPACT_ATOMS: atom_id res chain seq x y z
N MET A 1 -7.83 4.01 9.29
CA MET A 1 -8.90 3.69 8.30
C MET A 1 -8.43 2.46 7.56
N ASN A 2 -9.31 1.48 7.29
CA ASN A 2 -8.91 0.28 6.57
C ASN A 2 -8.44 0.68 5.16
N SER A 3 -7.22 0.34 4.81
CA SER A 3 -6.66 0.61 3.47
C SER A 3 -7.17 -0.36 2.40
N TYR A 4 -8.17 -1.18 2.71
CA TYR A 4 -8.78 -2.15 1.80
C TYR A 4 -10.30 -2.07 1.79
N VAL A 5 -10.91 -2.52 0.70
CA VAL A 5 -12.35 -2.73 0.55
C VAL A 5 -12.63 -4.22 0.49
N GLU A 6 -13.48 -4.72 1.37
CA GLU A 6 -13.84 -6.14 1.42
C GLU A 6 -15.20 -6.38 0.78
N VAL A 7 -15.25 -7.28 -0.20
CA VAL A 7 -16.47 -7.73 -0.87
C VAL A 7 -16.46 -9.25 -0.99
N ARG A 8 -17.46 -9.94 -0.44
CA ARG A 8 -17.57 -11.41 -0.42
C ARG A 8 -16.28 -12.11 0.02
N GLY A 9 -15.61 -11.59 1.05
CA GLY A 9 -14.35 -12.16 1.55
C GLY A 9 -13.12 -11.87 0.69
N VAL A 10 -13.26 -11.15 -0.43
CA VAL A 10 -12.15 -10.67 -1.25
C VAL A 10 -11.75 -9.27 -0.79
N ARG A 11 -10.51 -9.09 -0.37
CA ARG A 11 -9.96 -7.82 0.11
C ARG A 11 -9.19 -7.12 -1.00
N LEU A 12 -9.76 -6.04 -1.53
CA LEU A 12 -9.16 -5.19 -2.54
C LEU A 12 -8.25 -4.17 -1.86
N GLY A 13 -6.94 -4.22 -2.13
CA GLY A 13 -5.92 -3.38 -1.48
C GLY A 13 -5.08 -4.10 -0.43
N GLU A 14 -5.35 -5.38 -0.17
CA GLU A 14 -4.55 -6.22 0.73
C GLU A 14 -3.99 -7.44 -0.01
N GLY A 15 -2.69 -7.73 0.22
CA GLY A 15 -1.96 -8.80 -0.46
C GLY A 15 -1.75 -8.51 -1.94
N ARG A 16 -1.62 -9.57 -2.76
CA ARG A 16 -1.45 -9.42 -4.21
C ARG A 16 -2.64 -8.73 -4.88
N PRO A 17 -2.43 -8.01 -5.99
CA PRO A 17 -3.53 -7.46 -6.78
C PRO A 17 -4.52 -8.55 -7.16
N LYS A 18 -5.81 -8.26 -7.04
CA LYS A 18 -6.84 -9.22 -7.42
C LYS A 18 -7.02 -9.22 -8.95
N ILE A 19 -7.31 -10.37 -9.51
CA ILE A 19 -7.55 -10.54 -10.94
C ILE A 19 -9.03 -10.40 -11.23
N CYS A 20 -9.40 -9.34 -11.95
CA CYS A 20 -10.74 -9.11 -12.48
C CYS A 20 -10.81 -9.54 -13.95
N VAL A 21 -11.84 -10.30 -14.32
CA VAL A 21 -12.06 -10.70 -15.71
C VAL A 21 -13.38 -10.11 -16.21
N PRO A 22 -13.34 -9.30 -17.29
CA PRO A 22 -14.53 -8.71 -17.89
C PRO A 22 -15.33 -9.76 -18.69
N LEU A 23 -16.66 -9.62 -18.62
CA LEU A 23 -17.66 -10.33 -19.40
C LEU A 23 -18.26 -9.34 -20.43
N VAL A 24 -18.09 -9.60 -21.72
CA VAL A 24 -18.44 -8.70 -22.84
C VAL A 24 -19.34 -9.40 -23.85
N GLY A 25 -20.57 -9.67 -23.50
CA GLY A 25 -21.54 -10.33 -24.37
C GLY A 25 -22.66 -9.40 -24.85
N LYS A 26 -23.15 -9.58 -26.09
CA LYS A 26 -24.27 -8.82 -26.65
C LYS A 26 -25.63 -9.34 -26.21
N ASN A 27 -25.71 -10.61 -25.89
CA ASN A 27 -26.93 -11.30 -25.45
C ASN A 27 -26.65 -12.14 -24.20
N GLU A 28 -27.73 -12.63 -23.59
CA GLU A 28 -27.70 -13.38 -22.34
C GLU A 28 -26.83 -14.65 -22.47
N GLU A 29 -26.92 -15.37 -23.59
CA GLU A 29 -26.21 -16.65 -23.78
C GLU A 29 -24.69 -16.44 -23.81
N GLU A 30 -24.20 -15.44 -24.54
CA GLU A 30 -22.80 -15.06 -24.60
C GLU A 30 -22.25 -14.67 -23.20
N ILE A 31 -23.02 -13.86 -22.46
CA ILE A 31 -22.65 -13.41 -21.11
C ILE A 31 -22.53 -14.62 -20.17
N TYR A 32 -23.50 -15.52 -20.19
CA TYR A 32 -23.51 -16.71 -19.32
C TYR A 32 -22.41 -17.70 -19.70
N GLU A 33 -22.12 -17.86 -20.98
CA GLU A 33 -21.01 -18.69 -21.44
C GLU A 33 -19.67 -18.15 -20.94
N GLN A 34 -19.45 -16.84 -21.04
CA GLN A 34 -18.23 -16.21 -20.54
C GLN A 34 -18.13 -16.32 -19.00
N ALA A 35 -19.23 -16.17 -18.27
CA ALA A 35 -19.26 -16.38 -16.83
C ALA A 35 -18.85 -17.82 -16.46
N ARG A 36 -19.36 -18.83 -17.17
CA ARG A 36 -18.95 -20.22 -16.95
C ARG A 36 -17.47 -20.47 -17.28
N LYS A 37 -16.93 -19.81 -18.34
CA LYS A 37 -15.49 -19.88 -18.67
C LYS A 37 -14.65 -19.22 -17.58
N LEU A 38 -15.04 -18.03 -17.10
CA LEU A 38 -14.38 -17.32 -16.02
C LEU A 38 -14.28 -18.20 -14.76
N CYS A 39 -15.34 -18.93 -14.41
CA CYS A 39 -15.34 -19.79 -13.24
C CYS A 39 -14.27 -20.91 -13.25
N ARG A 40 -13.69 -21.20 -14.42
CA ARG A 40 -12.60 -22.18 -14.61
C ARG A 40 -11.20 -21.53 -14.60
N THR A 41 -11.12 -20.23 -14.39
CA THR A 41 -9.87 -19.46 -14.33
C THR A 41 -9.54 -19.09 -12.88
N PRO A 42 -8.30 -18.70 -12.59
CA PRO A 42 -7.90 -18.18 -11.28
C PRO A 42 -8.33 -16.73 -11.04
N ALA A 43 -9.40 -16.25 -11.69
CA ALA A 43 -9.94 -14.92 -11.47
C ALA A 43 -10.51 -14.79 -10.06
N ASP A 44 -10.17 -13.71 -9.37
CA ASP A 44 -10.70 -13.40 -8.04
C ASP A 44 -12.12 -12.83 -8.13
N MET A 45 -12.46 -12.12 -9.22
CA MET A 45 -13.76 -11.49 -9.43
C MET A 45 -14.11 -11.32 -10.91
N ALA A 46 -15.37 -11.02 -11.19
CA ALA A 46 -15.88 -10.72 -12.52
C ALA A 46 -16.26 -9.25 -12.65
N GLU A 47 -16.06 -8.67 -13.83
CA GLU A 47 -16.65 -7.40 -14.24
C GLU A 47 -17.70 -7.68 -15.32
N TRP A 48 -18.96 -7.26 -15.13
CA TRP A 48 -19.90 -7.28 -16.25
C TRP A 48 -19.89 -5.93 -16.96
N ARG A 49 -19.39 -5.91 -18.20
CA ARG A 49 -19.42 -4.80 -19.14
C ARG A 49 -20.81 -4.71 -19.81
N ALA A 50 -21.75 -4.11 -19.07
CA ALA A 50 -23.16 -4.04 -19.47
C ALA A 50 -23.39 -3.15 -20.69
N ASP A 51 -22.44 -2.28 -21.03
CA ASP A 51 -22.47 -1.47 -22.26
C ASP A 51 -22.45 -2.31 -23.55
N TRP A 52 -21.93 -3.55 -23.53
CA TRP A 52 -21.99 -4.47 -24.68
C TRP A 52 -23.36 -5.12 -24.86
N PHE A 53 -24.17 -5.16 -23.80
CA PHE A 53 -25.45 -5.86 -23.80
C PHE A 53 -26.53 -5.12 -24.58
N ASP A 54 -27.18 -5.78 -25.55
CA ASP A 54 -28.23 -5.19 -26.38
C ASP A 54 -29.48 -4.84 -25.56
N GLY A 55 -29.72 -5.55 -24.47
CA GLY A 55 -30.84 -5.35 -23.55
C GLY A 55 -30.58 -4.36 -22.41
N LEU A 56 -29.54 -3.52 -22.48
CA LEU A 56 -29.14 -2.59 -21.41
C LEU A 56 -30.29 -1.69 -20.91
N TYR A 57 -31.14 -1.21 -21.81
CA TYR A 57 -32.26 -0.31 -21.50
C TYR A 57 -33.53 -1.03 -21.03
N ASP A 58 -33.59 -2.37 -21.16
CA ASP A 58 -34.69 -3.17 -20.63
C ASP A 58 -34.38 -3.61 -19.19
N SER A 59 -34.98 -2.94 -18.22
CA SER A 59 -34.78 -3.19 -16.79
C SER A 59 -35.05 -4.66 -16.40
N LYS A 60 -36.03 -5.32 -17.03
CA LYS A 60 -36.34 -6.71 -16.71
C LYS A 60 -35.25 -7.66 -17.21
N ARG A 61 -34.79 -7.47 -18.45
CA ARG A 61 -33.68 -8.25 -19.01
C ARG A 61 -32.39 -8.02 -18.23
N LEU A 62 -32.07 -6.76 -17.90
CA LEU A 62 -30.91 -6.40 -17.09
C LEU A 62 -30.92 -7.15 -15.75
N LEU A 63 -32.03 -7.08 -15.02
CA LEU A 63 -32.16 -7.74 -13.72
C LEU A 63 -32.09 -9.28 -13.85
N THR A 64 -32.66 -9.85 -14.91
CA THR A 64 -32.56 -11.30 -15.19
C THR A 64 -31.10 -11.72 -15.40
N VAL A 65 -30.32 -10.93 -16.16
CA VAL A 65 -28.89 -11.22 -16.37
C VAL A 65 -28.12 -11.10 -15.06
N LEU A 66 -28.35 -10.07 -14.25
CA LEU A 66 -27.69 -9.91 -12.95
C LEU A 66 -27.96 -11.07 -12.00
N GLN A 67 -29.22 -11.52 -11.93
CA GLN A 67 -29.63 -12.67 -11.10
C GLN A 67 -28.91 -13.94 -11.54
N GLU A 68 -28.88 -14.22 -12.85
CA GLU A 68 -28.22 -15.42 -13.37
C GLU A 68 -26.68 -15.33 -13.24
N LEU A 69 -26.07 -14.17 -13.46
CA LEU A 69 -24.65 -13.95 -13.19
C LEU A 69 -24.31 -14.24 -11.73
N ARG A 70 -25.13 -13.76 -10.79
CA ARG A 70 -24.93 -14.04 -9.38
C ARG A 70 -24.98 -15.53 -9.08
N ARG A 71 -25.93 -16.24 -9.69
CA ARG A 71 -26.06 -17.70 -9.53
C ARG A 71 -24.83 -18.45 -10.09
N LEU A 72 -24.34 -18.04 -11.26
CA LEU A 72 -23.19 -18.68 -11.93
C LEU A 72 -21.86 -18.40 -11.21
N LEU A 73 -21.67 -17.15 -10.73
CA LEU A 73 -20.44 -16.72 -10.09
C LEU A 73 -20.30 -17.20 -8.63
N GLY A 74 -21.42 -17.59 -7.99
CA GLY A 74 -21.41 -18.03 -6.57
C GLY A 74 -20.89 -16.92 -5.66
N GLU A 75 -19.83 -17.18 -4.92
CA GLU A 75 -19.23 -16.22 -3.98
C GLU A 75 -18.21 -15.26 -4.64
N ARG A 76 -17.94 -15.40 -5.94
CA ARG A 76 -17.05 -14.43 -6.61
C ARG A 76 -17.70 -13.05 -6.70
N PRO A 77 -17.02 -11.96 -6.31
CA PRO A 77 -17.54 -10.61 -6.48
C PRO A 77 -17.87 -10.27 -7.93
N LEU A 78 -18.97 -9.53 -8.12
CA LEU A 78 -19.42 -9.02 -9.40
C LEU A 78 -19.35 -7.50 -9.40
N LEU A 79 -18.48 -6.95 -10.24
CA LEU A 79 -18.42 -5.54 -10.58
C LEU A 79 -19.36 -5.25 -11.75
N PHE A 80 -20.26 -4.30 -11.57
CA PHE A 80 -21.11 -3.78 -12.62
C PHE A 80 -20.50 -2.54 -13.26
N THR A 81 -20.33 -2.56 -14.57
CA THR A 81 -19.71 -1.46 -15.32
C THR A 81 -20.52 -1.10 -16.55
N ILE A 82 -20.86 0.16 -16.70
CA ILE A 82 -21.31 0.76 -17.95
C ILE A 82 -20.21 1.69 -18.44
N ARG A 83 -19.48 1.27 -19.48
CA ARG A 83 -18.51 2.14 -20.12
C ARG A 83 -19.20 2.93 -21.24
N THR A 84 -19.16 4.28 -21.16
CA THR A 84 -19.73 5.12 -22.20
C THR A 84 -18.82 5.18 -23.42
N ALA A 85 -19.37 5.54 -24.58
CA ALA A 85 -18.60 5.73 -25.81
C ALA A 85 -17.49 6.78 -25.65
N GLN A 86 -17.67 7.77 -24.76
CA GLN A 86 -16.65 8.78 -24.44
C GLN A 86 -15.39 8.19 -23.79
N GLU A 87 -15.53 7.09 -23.05
CA GLU A 87 -14.41 6.39 -22.42
C GLU A 87 -14.19 5.00 -23.05
N GLY A 88 -14.44 4.87 -24.36
CA GLY A 88 -14.14 3.67 -25.15
C GLY A 88 -15.10 2.50 -24.96
N GLY A 89 -16.33 2.75 -24.54
CA GLY A 89 -17.41 1.76 -24.48
C GLY A 89 -18.29 1.73 -25.72
N GLU A 90 -19.34 0.88 -25.67
CA GLU A 90 -20.21 0.58 -26.83
C GLU A 90 -21.47 1.44 -26.88
N LYS A 91 -21.82 2.17 -25.81
CA LYS A 91 -23.10 2.87 -25.71
C LYS A 91 -22.93 4.36 -25.43
N GLU A 92 -23.76 5.16 -26.09
CA GLU A 92 -24.02 6.53 -25.68
C GLU A 92 -25.21 6.54 -24.74
N LEU A 93 -25.07 7.16 -23.58
CA LEU A 93 -26.12 7.29 -22.58
C LEU A 93 -26.29 8.74 -22.17
N THR A 94 -27.53 9.14 -21.98
CA THR A 94 -27.83 10.39 -21.26
C THR A 94 -27.43 10.25 -19.78
N PRO A 95 -27.14 11.36 -19.07
CA PRO A 95 -26.87 11.32 -17.63
C PRO A 95 -27.96 10.58 -16.82
N LYS A 96 -29.22 10.77 -17.15
CA LYS A 96 -30.37 10.14 -16.47
C LYS A 96 -30.42 8.62 -16.68
N GLU A 97 -30.15 8.16 -17.90
CA GLU A 97 -30.06 6.72 -18.20
C GLU A 97 -28.89 6.10 -17.44
N TYR A 98 -27.72 6.74 -17.48
CA TYR A 98 -26.54 6.28 -16.76
C TYR A 98 -26.79 6.15 -15.25
N GLU A 99 -27.35 7.19 -14.62
CA GLU A 99 -27.72 7.19 -13.21
C GLU A 99 -28.73 6.09 -12.88
N SER A 100 -29.84 6.02 -13.63
CA SER A 100 -30.92 5.08 -13.33
C SER A 100 -30.50 3.62 -13.48
N ILE A 101 -29.68 3.28 -14.47
CA ILE A 101 -29.22 1.90 -14.68
C ILE A 101 -28.21 1.50 -13.60
N ASN A 102 -27.25 2.37 -13.23
CA ASN A 102 -26.31 2.10 -12.14
C ASN A 102 -27.04 1.93 -10.80
N LEU A 103 -28.01 2.77 -10.49
CA LEU A 103 -28.81 2.65 -9.27
C LEU A 103 -29.70 1.39 -9.27
N LEU A 104 -30.26 1.02 -10.42
CA LEU A 104 -31.04 -0.22 -10.57
C LEU A 104 -30.16 -1.43 -10.29
N ALA A 105 -28.96 -1.48 -10.87
CA ALA A 105 -28.00 -2.56 -10.63
C ALA A 105 -27.58 -2.64 -9.16
N ALA A 106 -27.21 -1.53 -8.54
CA ALA A 106 -26.81 -1.48 -7.13
C ALA A 106 -27.94 -1.92 -6.19
N ARG A 107 -29.18 -1.50 -6.45
CA ARG A 107 -30.36 -1.86 -5.63
C ARG A 107 -30.86 -3.28 -5.86
N SER A 108 -30.37 -3.96 -6.88
CA SER A 108 -30.79 -5.36 -7.20
C SER A 108 -30.37 -6.37 -6.12
N GLY A 109 -29.30 -6.08 -5.36
CA GLY A 109 -28.69 -7.01 -4.40
C GLY A 109 -27.83 -8.11 -5.04
N TRP A 110 -27.61 -8.06 -6.37
CA TRP A 110 -26.83 -9.07 -7.11
C TRP A 110 -25.43 -8.58 -7.52
N VAL A 111 -25.14 -7.29 -7.41
CA VAL A 111 -23.82 -6.71 -7.66
C VAL A 111 -23.11 -6.37 -6.35
N ASP A 112 -21.80 -6.43 -6.37
CA ASP A 112 -20.96 -6.21 -5.19
C ASP A 112 -20.16 -4.92 -5.30
N LEU A 113 -19.94 -4.40 -6.51
CA LEU A 113 -19.31 -3.10 -6.79
C LEU A 113 -19.94 -2.47 -8.03
N VAL A 114 -19.88 -1.14 -8.12
CA VAL A 114 -20.30 -0.38 -9.30
C VAL A 114 -19.15 0.53 -9.75
N ASP A 115 -18.84 0.53 -11.06
CA ASP A 115 -17.88 1.45 -11.69
C ASP A 115 -18.61 2.69 -12.17
N VAL A 116 -18.13 3.87 -11.79
CA VAL A 116 -18.69 5.17 -12.16
C VAL A 116 -17.62 6.03 -12.82
N GLU A 117 -17.87 6.44 -14.06
CA GLU A 117 -17.00 7.38 -14.77
C GLU A 117 -17.09 8.78 -14.14
N VAL A 118 -15.96 9.29 -13.68
CA VAL A 118 -15.93 10.52 -12.86
C VAL A 118 -15.84 11.77 -13.73
N PHE A 119 -15.03 11.76 -14.77
CA PHE A 119 -14.67 12.96 -15.50
C PHE A 119 -15.47 13.13 -16.79
N ARG A 120 -15.70 14.39 -17.19
CA ARG A 120 -16.48 14.77 -18.37
C ARG A 120 -15.65 14.78 -19.68
N MET A 121 -14.33 14.70 -19.57
CA MET A 121 -13.38 14.68 -20.68
C MET A 121 -12.21 13.76 -20.33
N SER A 122 -11.40 13.40 -21.31
CA SER A 122 -10.17 12.65 -21.02
C SER A 122 -9.23 13.50 -20.17
N ILE A 123 -8.40 12.83 -19.38
CA ILE A 123 -7.45 13.54 -18.49
C ILE A 123 -6.32 14.19 -19.29
N GLY A 124 -5.99 13.67 -20.48
CA GLY A 124 -5.04 14.31 -21.39
C GLY A 124 -5.57 15.60 -21.99
N GLU A 125 -6.81 15.59 -22.50
CA GLU A 125 -7.47 16.82 -22.97
C GLU A 125 -7.54 17.90 -21.87
N ALA A 126 -7.80 17.47 -20.63
CA ALA A 126 -7.85 18.37 -19.49
C ALA A 126 -6.48 18.95 -19.15
N GLU A 127 -5.40 18.15 -19.24
CA GLU A 127 -4.03 18.62 -19.05
C GLU A 127 -3.62 19.62 -20.13
N GLU A 128 -3.89 19.34 -21.39
CA GLU A 128 -3.61 20.24 -22.52
C GLU A 128 -4.35 21.59 -22.39
N LEU A 129 -5.62 21.55 -21.97
CA LEU A 129 -6.43 22.74 -21.79
C LEU A 129 -5.90 23.63 -20.66
N LEU A 130 -5.43 23.03 -19.58
CA LEU A 130 -4.87 23.74 -18.43
C LEU A 130 -3.46 24.26 -18.68
N LEU A 131 -2.61 23.49 -19.40
CA LEU A 131 -1.27 23.92 -19.79
C LEU A 131 -1.34 25.00 -20.88
N GLY A 132 -2.31 24.96 -21.81
CA GLY A 132 -2.49 25.96 -22.84
C GLY A 132 -2.87 27.35 -22.28
N GLU A 133 -3.55 27.43 -21.15
CA GLU A 133 -3.83 28.69 -20.45
C GLU A 133 -2.64 29.17 -19.59
N THR A 134 -1.70 28.28 -19.23
CA THR A 134 -0.57 28.60 -18.34
C THR A 134 0.77 28.74 -19.05
N GLU A 135 0.91 28.31 -20.30
CA GLU A 135 2.18 28.45 -21.05
C GLU A 135 2.61 29.92 -21.23
N GLU A 136 1.68 30.88 -21.27
CA GLU A 136 2.03 32.29 -21.30
C GLU A 136 2.55 32.84 -19.95
N LEU A 137 2.21 32.20 -18.82
CA LEU A 137 2.62 32.64 -17.46
C LEU A 137 3.85 31.92 -16.90
N PHE A 138 4.06 30.64 -17.22
CA PHE A 138 5.15 29.81 -16.63
C PHE A 138 6.42 29.73 -17.49
N LEU A 139 6.34 29.93 -18.81
CA LEU A 139 7.52 29.90 -19.69
C LEU A 139 8.46 31.10 -19.51
N GLY A 140 8.00 32.19 -18.91
CA GLY A 140 8.84 33.36 -18.61
C GLY A 140 9.86 33.08 -17.49
N GLU A 141 9.42 32.53 -16.37
CA GLU A 141 10.25 32.36 -15.16
C GLU A 141 11.09 31.07 -15.16
N ALA A 142 10.54 29.93 -15.64
CA ALA A 142 11.26 28.67 -15.66
C ALA A 142 12.36 28.61 -16.73
N LYS A 143 12.22 29.35 -17.83
CA LYS A 143 13.22 29.40 -18.91
C LYS A 143 14.46 30.21 -18.53
N GLU A 144 14.32 31.27 -17.75
CA GLU A 144 15.45 32.03 -17.21
C GLU A 144 16.23 31.26 -16.15
N GLN A 145 15.55 30.45 -15.33
CA GLN A 145 16.18 29.66 -14.27
C GLN A 145 16.95 28.45 -14.82
N LEU A 146 16.40 27.76 -15.83
CA LEU A 146 17.07 26.62 -16.51
C LEU A 146 18.24 27.05 -17.41
N LEU A 147 18.21 28.25 -18.00
CA LEU A 147 19.31 28.77 -18.78
C LEU A 147 20.48 29.22 -17.89
N GLY A 148 20.21 29.75 -16.68
CA GLY A 148 21.25 30.13 -15.72
C GLY A 148 22.00 28.90 -15.15
N GLU A 149 21.32 27.81 -14.85
CA GLU A 149 21.94 26.58 -14.34
C GLU A 149 22.73 25.82 -15.42
N ALA A 150 22.34 25.90 -16.69
CA ALA A 150 23.04 25.28 -17.81
C ALA A 150 24.34 26.02 -18.16
N GLU A 151 24.40 27.35 -18.03
CA GLU A 151 25.63 28.14 -18.25
C GLU A 151 26.65 27.91 -17.15
N GLU A 152 26.27 27.79 -15.87
CA GLU A 152 27.22 27.46 -14.79
C GLU A 152 27.83 26.07 -14.93
N LEU A 153 27.07 25.07 -15.43
CA LEU A 153 27.56 23.71 -15.66
C LEU A 153 28.51 23.61 -16.87
N PHE A 154 28.42 24.52 -17.84
CA PHE A 154 29.28 24.55 -19.03
C PHE A 154 30.64 25.22 -18.73
N LEU A 155 30.70 26.18 -17.84
CA LEU A 155 31.93 26.91 -17.45
C LEU A 155 32.86 26.11 -16.50
N GLN A 156 32.37 24.99 -15.90
CA GLN A 156 33.19 24.12 -15.04
C GLN A 156 33.93 23.01 -15.76
N LYS A 157 33.83 22.88 -17.07
CA LYS A 157 34.41 21.74 -17.85
C LYS A 157 35.68 22.02 -18.64
N GLU A 158 36.26 23.20 -18.56
CA GLU A 158 37.56 23.47 -19.19
C GLU A 158 38.70 23.61 -18.17
N GLY A 159 39.36 22.50 -17.87
CA GLY A 159 40.56 22.46 -17.04
C GLY A 159 41.26 21.12 -17.14
N THR A 160 42.14 21.01 -18.13
CA THR A 160 42.97 19.85 -18.45
C THR A 160 44.03 19.53 -17.39
N GLY A 161 44.26 18.25 -17.15
CA GLY A 161 45.53 17.73 -16.67
C GLY A 161 45.52 16.70 -15.54
N ASN A 162 46.01 15.51 -15.88
CA ASN A 162 46.58 14.48 -15.02
C ASN A 162 45.72 13.24 -14.63
N LEU A 163 45.79 12.25 -15.50
CA LEU A 163 45.04 10.98 -15.38
C LEU A 163 45.73 9.85 -14.58
N GLU A 164 46.96 9.97 -14.18
CA GLU A 164 47.72 8.84 -13.58
C GLU A 164 47.83 8.79 -12.05
N ARG A 165 47.32 9.79 -11.35
CA ARG A 165 47.32 9.84 -9.87
C ARG A 165 45.99 9.42 -9.20
N LYS A 166 44.96 9.17 -9.99
CA LYS A 166 43.57 8.98 -9.49
C LYS A 166 43.18 7.53 -9.18
N GLU A 167 43.89 6.53 -9.67
CA GLU A 167 43.49 5.11 -9.46
C GLU A 167 43.86 4.53 -8.08
N ARG A 168 44.88 5.02 -7.40
CA ARG A 168 45.25 4.54 -6.07
C ARG A 168 44.41 5.14 -4.94
N ASP A 169 43.98 6.37 -5.07
CA ASP A 169 43.14 7.08 -4.11
C ASP A 169 41.66 6.59 -4.14
N TRP A 170 41.26 5.90 -5.21
CA TRP A 170 39.88 5.45 -5.40
C TRP A 170 39.52 4.23 -4.54
N LYS A 171 40.47 3.33 -4.30
CA LYS A 171 40.22 2.10 -3.51
C LYS A 171 40.20 2.35 -1.99
N GLU A 172 40.89 3.36 -1.48
CA GLU A 172 40.85 3.71 -0.05
C GLU A 172 39.66 4.62 0.32
N ARG A 173 39.22 5.49 -0.59
CA ARG A 173 38.02 6.35 -0.38
C ARG A 173 36.71 5.58 -0.52
N GLY A 174 36.69 4.48 -1.26
CA GLY A 174 35.51 3.65 -1.48
C GLY A 174 34.96 2.97 -0.22
N ARG A 175 35.82 2.66 0.77
CA ARG A 175 35.40 2.03 2.03
C ARG A 175 34.88 2.99 3.09
N LYS A 176 35.32 4.24 3.13
CA LYS A 176 34.82 5.24 4.10
C LYS A 176 33.53 5.95 3.62
N ARG A 177 33.32 6.09 2.31
CA ARG A 177 32.11 6.71 1.73
C ARG A 177 30.85 5.85 1.82
N SER A 178 30.96 4.54 2.00
CA SER A 178 29.78 3.65 1.99
C SER A 178 28.91 3.75 3.26
N VAL A 179 29.42 4.28 4.35
CA VAL A 179 28.68 4.42 5.62
C VAL A 179 28.07 5.84 5.74
N GLU A 180 28.79 6.87 5.32
CA GLU A 180 28.27 8.26 5.34
C GLU A 180 27.25 8.54 4.22
N GLN A 181 27.40 7.92 3.03
CA GLN A 181 26.43 8.10 1.93
C GLN A 181 25.09 7.42 2.15
N LYS A 182 24.99 6.40 3.01
CA LYS A 182 23.70 5.76 3.33
C LYS A 182 22.82 6.63 4.25
N GLY A 183 23.40 7.42 5.13
CA GLY A 183 22.67 8.42 5.95
C GLY A 183 22.12 9.58 5.12
N THR A 184 22.96 10.19 4.29
CA THR A 184 22.58 11.33 3.45
C THR A 184 21.56 10.99 2.33
N CYS A 185 21.55 9.75 1.84
CA CYS A 185 20.57 9.34 0.84
C CYS A 185 19.16 9.14 1.46
N ARG A 186 19.08 8.75 2.74
CA ARG A 186 17.79 8.63 3.48
C ARG A 186 17.22 9.99 3.87
N GLU A 187 18.05 10.92 4.30
CA GLU A 187 17.62 12.30 4.60
C GLU A 187 17.15 13.00 3.32
N LYS A 188 17.90 12.93 2.24
CA LYS A 188 17.48 13.47 0.94
C LYS A 188 16.17 12.88 0.44
N ARG A 189 15.94 11.56 0.58
CA ARG A 189 14.64 10.95 0.22
C ARG A 189 13.50 11.43 1.11
N ARG A 190 13.73 11.66 2.40
CA ARG A 190 12.72 12.25 3.31
C ARG A 190 12.42 13.70 2.94
N GLU A 191 13.45 14.49 2.68
CA GLU A 191 13.30 15.87 2.24
C GLU A 191 12.60 15.96 0.88
N GLU A 192 12.93 15.07 -0.07
CA GLU A 192 12.22 14.96 -1.35
C GLU A 192 10.76 14.55 -1.16
N GLN A 193 10.47 13.57 -0.31
CA GLN A 193 9.09 13.16 0.00
C GLN A 193 8.30 14.29 0.68
N GLU A 194 8.93 15.04 1.57
CA GLU A 194 8.31 16.17 2.25
C GLU A 194 8.14 17.38 1.32
N GLN A 195 9.08 17.64 0.42
CA GLN A 195 8.95 18.65 -0.64
C GLN A 195 7.86 18.27 -1.66
N ILE A 196 7.80 17.01 -2.09
CA ILE A 196 6.71 16.49 -2.94
C ILE A 196 5.37 16.64 -2.22
N ARG A 197 5.31 16.28 -0.94
CA ARG A 197 4.10 16.43 -0.12
C ARG A 197 3.66 17.88 0.03
N ASN A 198 4.59 18.80 0.25
CA ASN A 198 4.32 20.24 0.38
C ASN A 198 3.90 20.84 -0.97
N ARG A 199 4.56 20.52 -2.08
CA ARG A 199 4.14 20.94 -3.43
C ARG A 199 2.76 20.37 -3.81
N LEU A 200 2.46 19.14 -3.42
CA LEU A 200 1.15 18.53 -3.63
C LEU A 200 0.09 19.14 -2.71
N GLN A 201 0.46 19.59 -1.50
CA GLN A 201 -0.44 20.32 -0.59
C GLN A 201 -0.69 21.76 -1.05
N GLU A 202 0.30 22.43 -1.59
CA GLU A 202 0.13 23.75 -2.24
C GLU A 202 -0.72 23.62 -3.51
N GLY A 203 -0.56 22.53 -4.27
CA GLY A 203 -1.43 22.15 -5.40
C GLY A 203 -2.83 21.67 -5.01
N VAL A 204 -3.13 21.40 -3.73
CA VAL A 204 -4.48 21.01 -3.25
C VAL A 204 -5.52 22.13 -3.47
N TYR A 205 -5.12 23.39 -3.47
CA TYR A 205 -6.03 24.48 -3.87
C TYR A 205 -6.38 24.41 -5.36
N ALA A 206 -5.41 24.16 -6.22
CA ALA A 206 -5.65 23.87 -7.64
C ALA A 206 -6.42 22.56 -7.84
N GLY A 207 -6.23 21.55 -6.97
CA GLY A 207 -6.90 20.26 -7.04
C GLY A 207 -8.41 20.30 -6.84
N LYS A 208 -8.93 21.13 -5.94
CA LYS A 208 -10.40 21.26 -5.74
C LYS A 208 -11.08 21.99 -6.90
N GLU A 209 -10.46 23.02 -7.44
CA GLU A 209 -10.95 23.72 -8.62
C GLU A 209 -10.88 22.80 -9.84
N LEU A 210 -9.79 22.07 -10.02
CA LEU A 210 -9.63 21.07 -11.06
C LEU A 210 -10.66 19.95 -10.92
N ALA A 211 -10.85 19.41 -9.71
CA ALA A 211 -11.85 18.38 -9.46
C ALA A 211 -13.25 18.86 -9.84
N HIS A 212 -13.62 20.08 -9.44
CA HIS A 212 -14.92 20.66 -9.77
C HIS A 212 -15.07 20.91 -11.28
N PHE A 213 -14.01 21.32 -11.95
CA PHE A 213 -14.00 21.53 -13.40
C PHE A 213 -14.11 20.22 -14.19
N LEU A 214 -13.40 19.18 -13.76
CA LEU A 214 -13.34 17.89 -14.47
C LEU A 214 -14.56 17.00 -14.22
N GLN A 215 -15.15 17.04 -13.03
CA GLN A 215 -16.24 16.14 -12.66
C GLN A 215 -17.49 16.36 -13.50
N ARG A 216 -18.14 15.26 -13.86
CA ARG A 216 -19.50 15.31 -14.45
C ARG A 216 -20.47 15.89 -13.41
N PRO A 217 -21.33 16.83 -13.75
CA PRO A 217 -22.18 17.53 -12.77
C PRO A 217 -23.05 16.61 -11.89
N TYR A 218 -23.45 15.44 -12.42
CA TYR A 218 -24.33 14.49 -11.73
C TYR A 218 -23.56 13.48 -10.86
N VAL A 219 -22.25 13.30 -11.05
CA VAL A 219 -21.48 12.21 -10.42
C VAL A 219 -21.45 12.32 -8.90
N SER A 220 -21.34 13.54 -8.36
CA SER A 220 -21.36 13.73 -6.90
C SER A 220 -22.66 13.27 -6.26
N GLN A 221 -23.81 13.46 -6.94
CA GLN A 221 -25.09 12.96 -6.44
C GLN A 221 -25.19 11.45 -6.61
N LEU A 222 -24.81 10.92 -7.78
CA LEU A 222 -24.83 9.49 -8.07
C LEU A 222 -23.99 8.69 -7.07
N VAL A 223 -22.77 9.16 -6.74
CA VAL A 223 -21.93 8.51 -5.73
C VAL A 223 -22.60 8.50 -4.36
N ARG A 224 -23.24 9.60 -3.94
CA ARG A 224 -24.01 9.62 -2.69
C ARG A 224 -25.15 8.61 -2.69
N ASP A 225 -25.94 8.57 -3.75
CA ASP A 225 -27.10 7.70 -3.88
C ASP A 225 -26.68 6.21 -3.93
N LEU A 226 -25.55 5.90 -4.58
CA LEU A 226 -24.96 4.55 -4.59
C LEU A 226 -24.49 4.14 -3.21
N ARG A 227 -23.84 5.02 -2.46
CA ARG A 227 -23.39 4.72 -1.08
C ARG A 227 -24.55 4.40 -0.13
N GLU A 228 -25.75 4.98 -0.35
CA GLU A 228 -26.95 4.59 0.40
C GLU A 228 -27.33 3.12 0.18
N THR A 229 -26.99 2.54 -0.97
CA THR A 229 -27.21 1.11 -1.25
C THR A 229 -26.22 0.19 -0.54
N LYS A 230 -25.17 0.74 0.07
CA LYS A 230 -24.02 0.01 0.69
C LYS A 230 -23.20 -0.81 -0.31
N VAL A 231 -23.34 -0.58 -1.60
CA VAL A 231 -22.48 -1.17 -2.64
C VAL A 231 -21.28 -0.24 -2.84
N PRO A 232 -20.04 -0.72 -2.68
CA PRO A 232 -18.84 0.07 -2.90
C PRO A 232 -18.74 0.58 -4.33
N VAL A 233 -18.20 1.81 -4.48
CA VAL A 233 -18.12 2.53 -5.74
C VAL A 233 -16.65 2.63 -6.18
N ILE A 234 -16.37 2.23 -7.41
CA ILE A 234 -15.12 2.52 -8.11
C ILE A 234 -15.33 3.80 -8.91
N GLY A 235 -14.59 4.86 -8.59
CA GLY A 235 -14.53 6.05 -9.44
C GLY A 235 -13.48 5.87 -10.52
N SER A 236 -13.86 5.90 -11.79
CA SER A 236 -12.97 5.57 -12.90
C SER A 236 -12.77 6.70 -13.90
N SER A 237 -11.64 6.67 -14.58
CA SER A 237 -11.36 7.44 -15.79
C SER A 237 -10.45 6.67 -16.74
N HIS A 238 -10.73 6.75 -18.03
CA HIS A 238 -10.00 6.05 -19.09
C HIS A 238 -9.59 7.06 -20.17
N ASP A 239 -8.29 7.17 -20.40
CA ASP A 239 -7.73 7.94 -21.50
C ASP A 239 -7.13 7.00 -22.54
N PHE A 240 -7.74 6.94 -23.73
CA PHE A 240 -7.30 6.10 -24.83
C PHE A 240 -6.34 6.81 -25.80
N SER A 241 -6.04 8.09 -25.54
CA SER A 241 -5.22 8.93 -26.42
C SER A 241 -3.78 9.07 -25.94
N CYS A 242 -3.58 9.27 -24.63
CA CYS A 242 -2.26 9.57 -24.08
C CYS A 242 -2.10 9.13 -22.62
N THR A 243 -0.92 9.36 -22.08
CA THR A 243 -0.59 9.28 -20.64
C THR A 243 -0.18 10.67 -20.16
N PRO A 244 -0.98 11.35 -19.37
CA PRO A 244 -0.66 12.66 -18.80
C PRO A 244 0.55 12.66 -17.89
N GLY A 245 0.99 13.85 -17.47
CA GLY A 245 2.08 14.01 -16.51
C GLY A 245 1.76 13.36 -15.17
N THR A 246 2.81 12.87 -14.49
CA THR A 246 2.69 12.16 -13.20
C THR A 246 1.87 12.94 -12.18
N LEU A 247 2.16 14.25 -12.03
CA LEU A 247 1.48 15.11 -11.06
C LEU A 247 0.00 15.28 -11.39
N PHE A 248 -0.34 15.43 -12.67
CA PHE A 248 -1.72 15.57 -13.11
C PHE A 248 -2.53 14.30 -12.83
N MET A 249 -1.97 13.12 -13.09
CA MET A 249 -2.60 11.84 -12.74
C MET A 249 -2.83 11.71 -11.22
N VAL A 250 -1.88 12.16 -10.39
CA VAL A 250 -2.04 12.21 -8.92
C VAL A 250 -3.19 13.12 -8.54
N HIS A 251 -3.32 14.31 -9.14
CA HIS A 251 -4.44 15.22 -8.87
C HIS A 251 -5.80 14.62 -9.29
N CYS A 252 -5.87 13.93 -10.42
CA CYS A 252 -7.08 13.23 -10.84
C CYS A 252 -7.50 12.13 -9.85
N LEU A 253 -6.56 11.31 -9.40
CA LEU A 253 -6.81 10.28 -8.39
C LEU A 253 -7.23 10.89 -7.05
N ARG A 254 -6.64 12.00 -6.64
CA ARG A 254 -7.05 12.78 -5.46
C ARG A 254 -8.48 13.33 -5.60
N ALA A 255 -8.83 13.85 -6.77
CA ALA A 255 -10.19 14.33 -7.04
C ALA A 255 -11.23 13.20 -6.88
N MET A 256 -10.90 11.98 -7.29
CA MET A 256 -11.74 10.80 -7.04
C MET A 256 -11.85 10.49 -5.53
N GLN A 257 -10.76 10.60 -4.76
CA GLN A 257 -10.80 10.43 -3.31
C GLN A 257 -11.72 11.46 -2.63
N GLU A 258 -11.63 12.72 -3.02
CA GLU A 258 -12.46 13.81 -2.48
C GLU A 258 -13.95 13.65 -2.83
N LEU A 259 -14.26 13.06 -3.98
CA LEU A 259 -15.63 12.69 -4.37
C LEU A 259 -16.23 11.63 -3.44
N GLY A 260 -15.39 10.89 -2.70
CA GLY A 260 -15.82 9.92 -1.73
C GLY A 260 -16.10 8.52 -2.30
N VAL A 261 -15.52 8.16 -3.45
CA VAL A 261 -15.57 6.79 -3.97
C VAL A 261 -14.74 5.86 -3.08
N ASP A 262 -15.00 4.56 -3.11
CA ASP A 262 -14.31 3.59 -2.26
C ASP A 262 -12.99 3.11 -2.89
N LEU A 263 -12.90 3.09 -4.22
CA LEU A 263 -11.67 2.80 -4.97
C LEU A 263 -11.51 3.83 -6.10
N CYS A 264 -10.26 4.23 -6.38
CA CYS A 264 -9.93 5.13 -7.49
C CYS A 264 -9.30 4.34 -8.63
N LYS A 265 -9.82 4.48 -9.86
CA LYS A 265 -9.36 3.74 -11.04
C LYS A 265 -8.93 4.68 -12.15
N LEU A 266 -7.71 4.48 -12.66
CA LEU A 266 -7.15 5.23 -13.77
C LEU A 266 -6.53 4.29 -14.79
N ALA A 267 -6.97 4.37 -16.04
CA ALA A 267 -6.40 3.66 -17.17
C ALA A 267 -5.96 4.66 -18.24
N VAL A 268 -4.72 4.56 -18.71
CA VAL A 268 -4.12 5.49 -19.69
C VAL A 268 -3.46 4.75 -20.83
N MET A 269 -3.37 5.41 -22.00
CA MET A 269 -2.71 4.86 -23.18
C MET A 269 -1.27 5.38 -23.26
N PRO A 270 -0.25 4.51 -23.21
CA PRO A 270 1.13 4.93 -23.35
C PRO A 270 1.49 5.18 -24.83
N GLY A 271 2.17 6.26 -25.12
CA GLY A 271 2.87 6.50 -26.37
C GLY A 271 4.24 5.81 -26.43
N GLY A 272 4.79 5.45 -25.28
CA GLY A 272 6.09 4.79 -25.12
C GLY A 272 6.32 4.25 -23.71
N GLU A 273 7.52 3.72 -23.49
CA GLU A 273 7.92 3.10 -22.22
C GLU A 273 7.97 4.11 -21.06
N GLU A 274 8.35 5.36 -21.35
CA GLU A 274 8.40 6.45 -20.37
C GLU A 274 7.03 6.74 -19.77
N ASP A 275 5.97 6.61 -20.55
CA ASP A 275 4.60 6.81 -20.10
C ASP A 275 4.17 5.76 -19.08
N VAL A 276 4.62 4.53 -19.28
CA VAL A 276 4.38 3.46 -18.29
C VAL A 276 5.08 3.78 -16.97
N VAL A 277 6.31 4.28 -17.04
CA VAL A 277 7.06 4.71 -15.83
C VAL A 277 6.34 5.87 -15.14
N ARG A 278 5.83 6.87 -15.88
CA ARG A 278 5.05 7.98 -15.31
C ARG A 278 3.82 7.49 -14.56
N LEU A 279 3.07 6.55 -15.12
CA LEU A 279 1.90 5.97 -14.43
C LEU A 279 2.31 5.21 -13.17
N LEU A 280 3.34 4.37 -13.23
CA LEU A 280 3.84 3.64 -12.07
C LEU A 280 4.31 4.60 -10.96
N GLN A 281 4.96 5.70 -11.33
CA GLN A 281 5.36 6.75 -10.40
C GLN A 281 4.16 7.44 -9.76
N ALA A 282 3.12 7.78 -10.54
CA ALA A 282 1.88 8.35 -10.01
C ALA A 282 1.20 7.39 -9.01
N THR A 283 1.14 6.11 -9.34
CA THR A 283 0.58 5.06 -8.48
C THR A 283 1.34 4.96 -7.16
N TRP A 284 2.67 4.93 -7.23
CA TRP A 284 3.53 4.89 -6.06
C TRP A 284 3.40 6.13 -5.18
N GLN A 285 3.33 7.33 -5.78
CA GLN A 285 3.10 8.58 -5.04
C GLN A 285 1.75 8.57 -4.33
N MET A 286 0.70 8.12 -5.00
CA MET A 286 -0.61 7.98 -4.37
C MET A 286 -0.58 7.02 -3.19
N LYS A 287 0.03 5.83 -3.35
CA LYS A 287 0.18 4.85 -2.26
C LYS A 287 0.93 5.42 -1.07
N THR A 288 2.04 6.11 -1.30
CA THR A 288 2.96 6.55 -0.24
C THR A 288 2.55 7.86 0.44
N CYS A 289 1.96 8.79 -0.32
CA CYS A 289 1.61 10.13 0.19
C CYS A 289 0.13 10.28 0.54
N PHE A 290 -0.76 9.52 -0.12
CA PHE A 290 -2.22 9.70 -0.05
C PHE A 290 -3.00 8.38 0.08
N GLY A 291 -2.36 7.31 0.61
CA GLY A 291 -2.91 5.96 0.70
C GLY A 291 -4.03 5.81 1.73
N ASP A 292 -5.19 6.46 1.50
CA ASP A 292 -6.38 6.35 2.34
C ASP A 292 -7.38 5.28 1.85
N ARG A 293 -7.25 4.84 0.58
CA ARG A 293 -8.10 3.82 -0.06
C ARG A 293 -7.37 3.09 -1.19
N PRO A 294 -7.87 1.92 -1.64
CA PRO A 294 -7.25 1.17 -2.73
C PRO A 294 -7.27 1.92 -4.05
N LEU A 295 -6.19 1.74 -4.82
CA LEU A 295 -6.01 2.29 -6.15
C LEU A 295 -6.06 1.19 -7.20
N ILE A 296 -6.51 1.51 -8.39
CA ILE A 296 -6.51 0.65 -9.57
C ILE A 296 -5.90 1.46 -10.72
N THR A 297 -4.67 1.16 -11.08
CA THR A 297 -3.99 1.89 -12.15
C THR A 297 -3.46 0.93 -13.20
N MET A 298 -3.58 1.31 -14.47
CA MET A 298 -3.05 0.50 -15.55
C MET A 298 -2.68 1.34 -16.77
N SER A 299 -1.57 0.99 -17.39
CA SER A 299 -1.22 1.41 -18.72
C SER A 299 -1.77 0.41 -19.73
N MET A 300 -2.44 0.90 -20.77
CA MET A 300 -3.08 0.08 -21.79
C MET A 300 -2.06 -0.35 -22.87
N GLY A 301 -2.48 -1.17 -23.82
CA GLY A 301 -1.62 -1.65 -24.90
C GLY A 301 -0.50 -2.60 -24.45
N ASN A 302 0.33 -3.01 -25.40
CA ASN A 302 1.39 -4.01 -25.16
C ASN A 302 2.52 -3.46 -24.27
N ALA A 303 2.89 -2.19 -24.42
CA ALA A 303 3.90 -1.55 -23.58
C ALA A 303 3.45 -1.49 -22.11
N GLY A 304 2.13 -1.38 -21.87
CA GLY A 304 1.54 -1.28 -20.54
C GLY A 304 1.43 -2.58 -19.74
N VAL A 305 1.75 -3.75 -20.34
CA VAL A 305 1.62 -5.06 -19.66
C VAL A 305 2.36 -5.10 -18.32
N ILE A 306 3.53 -4.46 -18.22
CA ILE A 306 4.30 -4.41 -16.96
C ILE A 306 3.50 -3.77 -15.82
N SER A 307 2.66 -2.77 -16.08
CA SER A 307 1.84 -2.13 -15.05
C SER A 307 0.79 -3.09 -14.45
N ARG A 308 0.38 -4.11 -15.20
CA ARG A 308 -0.59 -5.12 -14.76
C ARG A 308 0.01 -6.18 -13.85
N VAL A 309 1.29 -6.49 -14.04
CA VAL A 309 1.99 -7.52 -13.24
C VAL A 309 2.79 -6.91 -12.09
N ALA A 310 3.34 -5.70 -12.25
CA ALA A 310 4.09 -5.00 -11.20
C ALA A 310 3.20 -4.17 -10.27
N GLY A 311 1.87 -4.21 -10.43
CA GLY A 311 0.93 -3.38 -9.69
C GLY A 311 1.05 -3.48 -8.17
N GLU A 312 1.38 -4.67 -7.64
CA GLU A 312 1.59 -4.88 -6.20
C GLU A 312 2.71 -4.01 -5.63
N LEU A 313 3.84 -3.94 -6.33
CA LEU A 313 5.01 -3.17 -5.91
C LEU A 313 4.68 -1.67 -5.82
N TYR A 314 3.89 -1.18 -6.76
CA TYR A 314 3.55 0.25 -6.87
C TYR A 314 2.26 0.64 -6.15
N GLY A 315 1.38 -0.31 -5.82
CA GLY A 315 0.18 -0.08 -5.01
C GLY A 315 -1.16 -0.21 -5.73
N SER A 316 -1.21 -0.81 -6.93
CA SER A 316 -2.47 -1.13 -7.58
C SER A 316 -3.11 -2.38 -6.94
N ALA A 317 -4.37 -2.26 -6.55
CA ALA A 317 -5.11 -3.29 -5.81
C ALA A 317 -5.79 -4.34 -6.71
N LEU A 318 -5.97 -4.00 -8.00
CA LEU A 318 -6.69 -4.82 -8.96
C LEU A 318 -6.02 -4.75 -10.32
N THR A 319 -6.01 -5.87 -11.03
CA THR A 319 -5.56 -5.96 -12.42
C THR A 319 -6.60 -6.69 -13.27
N PHE A 320 -6.63 -6.39 -14.58
CA PHE A 320 -7.62 -6.94 -15.49
C PHE A 320 -6.99 -7.95 -16.43
N GLY A 321 -7.49 -9.18 -16.34
CA GLY A 321 -7.15 -10.29 -17.25
C GLY A 321 -8.28 -10.63 -18.21
N THR A 322 -8.07 -11.64 -19.05
CA THR A 322 -9.11 -12.19 -19.95
C THR A 322 -9.28 -13.68 -19.79
N ALA A 323 -10.50 -14.17 -19.98
CA ALA A 323 -10.83 -15.61 -20.08
C ALA A 323 -11.13 -16.03 -21.54
N GLY A 324 -10.72 -15.24 -22.51
CA GLY A 324 -10.95 -15.46 -23.94
C GLY A 324 -10.85 -14.15 -24.72
N GLN A 325 -11.98 -13.48 -24.96
CA GLN A 325 -11.98 -12.20 -25.66
C GLN A 325 -11.50 -11.07 -24.74
N ALA A 326 -10.56 -10.25 -25.21
CA ALA A 326 -10.10 -9.07 -24.50
C ALA A 326 -11.13 -7.93 -24.62
N SER A 327 -11.39 -7.22 -23.52
CA SER A 327 -12.26 -6.04 -23.48
C SER A 327 -11.49 -4.71 -23.59
N ALA A 328 -10.16 -4.77 -23.51
CA ALA A 328 -9.26 -3.61 -23.65
C ALA A 328 -7.88 -4.05 -24.17
N PRO A 329 -7.12 -3.15 -24.83
CA PRO A 329 -5.78 -3.44 -25.33
C PRO A 329 -4.80 -3.88 -24.22
N GLY A 330 -3.94 -4.86 -24.52
CA GLY A 330 -2.89 -5.31 -23.59
C GLY A 330 -3.38 -6.20 -22.43
N GLN A 331 -4.62 -6.68 -22.44
CA GLN A 331 -5.08 -7.68 -21.45
C GLN A 331 -4.38 -9.02 -21.67
N VAL A 332 -3.94 -9.63 -20.57
CA VAL A 332 -3.29 -10.94 -20.53
C VAL A 332 -4.29 -11.99 -20.08
N GLU A 333 -4.14 -13.22 -20.56
CA GLU A 333 -4.95 -14.34 -20.07
C GLU A 333 -4.84 -14.49 -18.54
N ALA A 334 -5.97 -14.67 -17.85
CA ALA A 334 -6.04 -14.67 -16.39
C ALA A 334 -5.10 -15.70 -15.73
N ARG A 335 -4.89 -16.87 -16.38
CA ARG A 335 -3.96 -17.90 -15.88
C ARG A 335 -2.51 -17.42 -15.93
N LYS A 336 -2.07 -16.88 -17.08
CA LYS A 336 -0.71 -16.34 -17.23
C LYS A 336 -0.46 -15.14 -16.32
N LEU A 337 -1.51 -14.32 -16.13
CA LEU A 337 -1.46 -13.18 -15.22
C LEU A 337 -1.31 -13.64 -13.77
N ALA A 338 -2.05 -14.69 -13.36
CA ALA A 338 -1.91 -15.28 -12.02
C ALA A 338 -0.52 -15.85 -11.78
N GLU A 339 0.04 -16.59 -12.76
CA GLU A 339 1.40 -17.13 -12.70
C GLU A 339 2.44 -16.01 -12.57
N ALA A 340 2.30 -14.93 -13.35
CA ALA A 340 3.21 -13.78 -13.29
C ALA A 340 3.10 -13.02 -11.96
N LEU A 341 1.89 -12.82 -11.45
CA LEU A 341 1.66 -12.20 -10.14
C LEU A 341 2.22 -13.06 -9.01
N GLU A 342 2.11 -14.39 -9.09
CA GLU A 342 2.70 -15.30 -8.11
C GLU A 342 4.23 -15.27 -8.10
N LEU A 343 4.86 -15.17 -9.29
CA LEU A 343 6.31 -15.01 -9.41
C LEU A 343 6.81 -13.66 -8.88
N LEU A 344 6.02 -12.60 -9.08
CA LEU A 344 6.34 -11.24 -8.62
C LEU A 344 5.79 -10.98 -7.22
N HIS A 345 4.78 -11.73 -6.84
CA HIS A 345 4.38 -11.79 -5.45
C HIS A 345 5.57 -12.33 -4.68
N VAL A 346 6.46 -11.42 -4.40
CA VAL A 346 7.23 -11.57 -3.20
C VAL A 346 6.14 -11.60 -2.11
N GLU A 347 5.62 -12.82 -1.82
CA GLU A 347 5.23 -13.03 -0.44
C GLU A 347 6.30 -12.26 0.30
N SER A 348 5.94 -11.31 1.12
CA SER A 348 6.88 -10.79 2.08
C SER A 348 7.21 -11.96 3.03
N LYS A 349 7.97 -12.93 2.52
CA LYS A 349 8.86 -13.84 3.24
C LYS A 349 9.95 -13.02 3.92
N ASN A 350 9.93 -11.72 3.70
CA ASN A 350 10.46 -10.74 4.57
C ASN A 350 9.33 -10.44 5.56
N PRO A 351 9.16 -11.23 6.64
CA PRO A 351 8.24 -10.86 7.68
C PRO A 351 8.64 -9.44 7.99
N GLY A 352 7.74 -8.48 7.91
CA GLY A 352 8.03 -7.10 8.21
C GLY A 352 9.00 -7.00 9.41
N HIS A 353 8.84 -6.23 10.34
CA HIS A 353 9.63 -6.30 11.57
C HIS A 353 9.45 -7.65 12.28
N ILE A 354 10.49 -8.12 12.97
CA ILE A 354 10.40 -9.20 13.94
C ILE A 354 10.37 -8.56 15.32
N PHE A 355 9.21 -8.55 15.96
CA PHE A 355 9.04 -8.00 17.30
C PHE A 355 9.26 -9.10 18.33
N LEU A 356 10.31 -8.97 19.15
CA LEU A 356 10.57 -9.86 20.27
C LEU A 356 9.91 -9.28 21.52
N ILE A 357 8.88 -9.94 22.00
CA ILE A 357 8.18 -9.60 23.24
C ILE A 357 8.45 -10.65 24.32
N GLY A 358 8.12 -10.34 25.57
CA GLY A 358 8.27 -11.23 26.70
C GLY A 358 8.79 -10.53 27.95
N PHE A 359 8.79 -11.24 29.04
CA PHE A 359 9.21 -10.72 30.33
C PHE A 359 10.71 -10.34 30.33
N MET A 360 11.14 -9.53 31.28
CA MET A 360 12.57 -9.23 31.44
C MET A 360 13.36 -10.52 31.72
N GLY A 361 14.60 -10.63 31.21
CA GLY A 361 15.42 -11.81 31.41
C GLY A 361 15.10 -13.00 30.49
N THR A 362 14.10 -12.92 29.60
CA THR A 362 13.80 -13.99 28.62
C THR A 362 14.78 -14.05 27.45
N GLY A 363 15.74 -13.12 27.35
CA GLY A 363 16.81 -13.17 26.35
C GLY A 363 16.53 -12.36 25.06
N LYS A 364 15.53 -11.47 25.04
CA LYS A 364 15.15 -10.67 23.86
C LYS A 364 16.33 -9.98 23.16
N SER A 365 17.14 -9.22 23.89
CA SER A 365 18.27 -8.48 23.31
C SER A 365 19.35 -9.40 22.76
N THR A 366 19.63 -10.53 23.43
CA THR A 366 20.60 -11.53 22.98
C THR A 366 20.14 -12.23 21.70
N VAL A 367 18.85 -12.61 21.66
CA VAL A 367 18.24 -13.22 20.46
C VAL A 367 18.14 -12.20 19.32
N ALA A 368 17.79 -10.94 19.61
CA ALA A 368 17.77 -9.86 18.61
C ALA A 368 19.14 -9.64 17.98
N PHE A 369 20.20 -9.66 18.79
CA PHE A 369 21.57 -9.54 18.29
C PHE A 369 21.92 -10.68 17.32
N ARG A 370 21.59 -11.91 17.68
CA ARG A 370 21.91 -13.07 16.82
C ARG A 370 21.06 -13.10 15.55
N LEU A 371 19.78 -12.74 15.63
CA LEU A 371 18.92 -12.60 14.44
C LEU A 371 19.39 -11.48 13.50
N GLN A 372 19.95 -10.38 14.04
CA GLN A 372 20.61 -9.35 13.24
C GLN A 372 21.72 -9.92 12.38
N GLU A 373 22.59 -10.76 12.97
CA GLU A 373 23.71 -11.37 12.24
C GLU A 373 23.22 -12.35 11.16
N LEU A 374 22.23 -13.20 11.50
CA LEU A 374 21.69 -14.21 10.60
C LEU A 374 20.91 -13.62 9.42
N LEU A 375 20.16 -12.54 9.66
CA LEU A 375 19.28 -11.94 8.66
C LEU A 375 19.89 -10.72 7.94
N GLY A 376 21.00 -10.18 8.44
CA GLY A 376 21.57 -8.93 7.94
C GLY A 376 20.67 -7.71 8.14
N ARG A 377 19.71 -7.77 9.10
CA ARG A 377 18.75 -6.71 9.40
C ARG A 377 19.24 -5.78 10.50
N GLU A 378 18.72 -4.54 10.52
CA GLU A 378 18.95 -3.64 11.65
C GLU A 378 18.34 -4.22 12.94
N ARG A 379 19.07 -4.11 14.05
CA ARG A 379 18.56 -4.40 15.39
C ARG A 379 18.16 -3.10 16.08
N ILE A 380 16.97 -3.09 16.66
CA ILE A 380 16.44 -1.94 17.40
C ILE A 380 16.09 -2.38 18.82
N GLU A 381 16.70 -1.73 19.81
CA GLU A 381 16.33 -1.85 21.21
C GLU A 381 15.36 -0.70 21.55
N MET A 382 14.09 -1.00 21.75
CA MET A 382 13.08 0.04 21.96
C MET A 382 13.37 0.91 23.19
N ASP A 383 13.72 0.28 24.30
CA ASP A 383 14.01 0.99 25.55
C ASP A 383 15.15 2.01 25.34
N ALA A 384 16.24 1.61 24.73
CA ALA A 384 17.38 2.49 24.42
C ALA A 384 17.00 3.61 23.42
N GLY A 385 16.17 3.29 22.43
CA GLY A 385 15.69 4.27 21.47
C GLY A 385 14.81 5.35 22.10
N ILE A 386 13.96 5.00 23.05
CA ILE A 386 13.13 5.94 23.81
C ILE A 386 14.01 6.84 24.68
N GLU A 387 14.99 6.26 25.41
CA GLU A 387 15.94 7.03 26.22
C GLU A 387 16.73 8.03 25.37
N GLN A 388 17.15 7.63 24.18
CA GLN A 388 17.86 8.52 23.25
C GLN A 388 16.97 9.68 22.77
N GLN A 389 15.69 9.43 22.46
CA GLN A 389 14.75 10.46 22.05
C GLN A 389 14.39 11.44 23.15
N GLU A 390 14.19 10.94 24.37
CA GLU A 390 13.78 11.76 25.51
C GLU A 390 14.98 12.42 26.23
N GLY A 391 16.21 11.97 25.93
CA GLY A 391 17.44 12.46 26.59
C GLY A 391 17.52 12.14 28.09
N GLN A 392 16.70 11.19 28.58
CA GLN A 392 16.58 10.79 29.98
C GLN A 392 16.44 9.27 30.08
N ARG A 393 16.86 8.69 31.19
CA ARG A 393 16.67 7.26 31.47
C ARG A 393 15.19 6.94 31.72
N ILE A 394 14.76 5.74 31.38
CA ILE A 394 13.39 5.27 31.63
C ILE A 394 13.02 5.40 33.09
N THR A 395 13.93 5.10 34.00
CA THR A 395 13.73 5.25 35.47
C THR A 395 13.42 6.69 35.87
N GLU A 396 14.05 7.66 35.24
CA GLU A 396 13.83 9.09 35.46
C GLU A 396 12.49 9.53 34.88
N LEU A 397 12.12 9.02 33.69
CA LEU A 397 10.84 9.29 33.05
C LEU A 397 9.68 8.79 33.93
N PHE A 398 9.79 7.57 34.46
CA PHE A 398 8.79 7.03 35.42
C PHE A 398 8.69 7.85 36.69
N ALA A 399 9.83 8.22 37.30
CA ALA A 399 9.86 8.99 38.52
C ALA A 399 9.30 10.41 38.38
N ARG A 400 9.55 11.05 37.22
CA ARG A 400 9.18 12.45 36.98
C ARG A 400 7.79 12.62 36.38
N TYR A 401 7.39 11.73 35.46
CA TYR A 401 6.18 11.91 34.65
C TYR A 401 5.16 10.78 34.83
N GLY A 402 5.53 9.68 35.46
CA GLY A 402 4.67 8.53 35.70
C GLY A 402 4.58 7.56 34.54
N GLU A 403 3.90 6.42 34.76
CA GLU A 403 3.78 5.35 33.78
C GLU A 403 3.00 5.76 32.54
N ALA A 404 1.93 6.54 32.70
CA ALA A 404 1.08 6.94 31.56
C ALA A 404 1.88 7.70 30.49
N TYR A 405 2.73 8.64 30.89
CA TYR A 405 3.62 9.38 29.99
C TYR A 405 4.58 8.45 29.27
N PHE A 406 5.24 7.53 30.00
CA PHE A 406 6.14 6.57 29.37
C PHE A 406 5.42 5.73 28.31
N ARG A 407 4.20 5.26 28.59
CA ARG A 407 3.41 4.48 27.63
C ARG A 407 3.05 5.27 26.36
N GLU A 408 2.82 6.57 26.47
CA GLU A 408 2.63 7.43 25.29
C GLU A 408 3.90 7.49 24.43
N LYS A 409 5.07 7.66 25.08
CA LYS A 409 6.36 7.68 24.38
C LYS A 409 6.71 6.33 23.76
N GLU A 410 6.45 5.23 24.46
CA GLU A 410 6.59 3.87 23.96
C GLU A 410 5.75 3.64 22.69
N THR A 411 4.47 4.04 22.69
CA THR A 411 3.59 3.97 21.54
C THR A 411 4.06 4.86 20.39
N ALA A 412 4.46 6.10 20.67
CA ALA A 412 4.96 7.03 19.66
C ALA A 412 6.24 6.52 18.99
N TYR A 413 7.18 6.00 19.79
CA TYR A 413 8.42 5.41 19.27
C TYR A 413 8.13 4.18 18.41
N LEU A 414 7.29 3.26 18.89
CA LEU A 414 6.87 2.07 18.16
C LEU A 414 6.28 2.44 16.78
N ARG A 415 5.38 3.41 16.73
CA ARG A 415 4.77 3.88 15.47
C ARG A 415 5.79 4.46 14.50
N SER A 416 6.84 5.12 15.00
CA SER A 416 7.92 5.65 14.16
C SER A 416 8.75 4.56 13.47
N LEU A 417 8.67 3.32 13.94
CA LEU A 417 9.37 2.19 13.34
C LEU A 417 8.65 1.63 12.11
N GLY A 418 7.35 1.83 11.96
CA GLY A 418 6.55 1.27 10.87
C GLY A 418 6.94 1.75 9.47
N THR A 419 7.69 2.85 9.38
CA THR A 419 8.21 3.37 8.09
C THR A 419 9.66 2.97 7.81
N ARG A 420 10.29 2.19 8.71
CA ARG A 420 11.66 1.73 8.54
C ARG A 420 11.71 0.42 7.74
N GLU A 421 12.88 0.14 7.17
CA GLU A 421 13.19 -1.17 6.61
C GLU A 421 12.98 -2.28 7.66
N PRO A 422 12.60 -3.50 7.25
CA PRO A 422 12.42 -4.63 8.14
C PRO A 422 13.58 -4.81 9.11
N ALA A 423 13.29 -4.78 10.41
CA ALA A 423 14.27 -4.84 11.49
C ALA A 423 13.91 -5.91 12.51
N VAL A 424 14.86 -6.31 13.33
CA VAL A 424 14.63 -7.11 14.54
C VAL A 424 14.49 -6.15 15.73
N ILE A 425 13.33 -6.13 16.35
CA ILE A 425 12.97 -5.16 17.39
C ILE A 425 12.82 -5.88 18.73
N SER A 426 13.70 -5.56 19.66
CA SER A 426 13.60 -5.99 21.05
C SER A 426 12.70 -5.01 21.80
N CYS A 427 11.49 -5.44 22.15
CA CYS A 427 10.48 -4.60 22.75
C CYS A 427 10.61 -4.50 24.28
N GLY A 428 10.22 -3.36 24.85
CA GLY A 428 10.03 -3.21 26.28
C GLY A 428 9.00 -4.17 26.84
N GLY A 429 9.18 -4.64 28.10
CA GLY A 429 8.30 -5.64 28.70
C GLY A 429 6.85 -5.20 28.95
N GLY A 430 6.49 -3.94 28.64
CA GLY A 430 5.14 -3.41 28.80
C GLY A 430 4.45 -3.05 27.49
N VAL A 431 5.11 -3.25 26.34
CA VAL A 431 4.61 -2.81 25.03
C VAL A 431 3.22 -3.37 24.70
N VAL A 432 2.90 -4.59 25.15
CA VAL A 432 1.62 -5.28 24.92
C VAL A 432 0.48 -4.82 25.84
N VAL A 433 0.74 -3.95 26.80
CA VAL A 433 -0.30 -3.45 27.73
C VAL A 433 -1.34 -2.59 27.00
N ARG A 434 -0.94 -1.94 25.91
CA ARG A 434 -1.85 -1.19 25.04
C ARG A 434 -2.19 -2.00 23.80
N GLU A 435 -3.48 -2.26 23.61
CA GLU A 435 -3.99 -3.00 22.44
C GLU A 435 -3.61 -2.34 21.10
N GLU A 436 -3.55 -1.01 21.09
CA GLU A 436 -3.13 -0.26 19.90
C GLU A 436 -1.69 -0.59 19.46
N ASN A 437 -0.78 -0.90 20.38
CA ASN A 437 0.58 -1.33 20.07
C ASN A 437 0.60 -2.73 19.45
N THR A 438 -0.18 -3.65 20.01
CA THR A 438 -0.32 -5.01 19.48
C THR A 438 -0.91 -5.00 18.07
N SER A 439 -1.97 -4.23 17.85
CA SER A 439 -2.59 -4.04 16.53
C SER A 439 -1.62 -3.45 15.52
N PHE A 440 -0.82 -2.47 15.94
CA PHE A 440 0.21 -1.88 15.10
C PHE A 440 1.31 -2.89 14.73
N MET A 441 1.86 -3.63 15.70
CA MET A 441 2.89 -4.64 15.47
C MET A 441 2.42 -5.76 14.53
N LYS A 442 1.18 -6.25 14.69
CA LYS A 442 0.55 -7.23 13.78
C LYS A 442 0.40 -6.70 12.36
N GLY A 443 0.20 -5.39 12.19
CA GLY A 443 0.10 -4.74 10.87
C GLY A 443 1.43 -4.56 10.14
N CYS A 444 2.57 -4.63 10.82
CA CYS A 444 3.89 -4.36 10.23
C CYS A 444 4.93 -5.47 10.45
N GLY A 445 4.57 -6.59 11.04
CA GLY A 445 5.53 -7.69 11.24
C GLY A 445 4.97 -8.90 11.97
N LYS A 446 5.88 -9.74 12.44
CA LYS A 446 5.59 -10.93 13.25
C LYS A 446 5.98 -10.69 14.70
N ILE A 447 5.13 -11.08 15.61
CA ILE A 447 5.34 -10.94 17.05
C ILE A 447 5.71 -12.29 17.65
N VAL A 448 6.93 -12.39 18.17
CA VAL A 448 7.48 -13.59 18.80
C VAL A 448 7.55 -13.41 20.31
N LEU A 449 6.82 -14.23 21.03
CA LEU A 449 6.90 -14.26 22.50
C LEU A 449 8.04 -15.18 22.93
N LEU A 450 9.05 -14.60 23.60
CA LEU A 450 10.07 -15.38 24.27
C LEU A 450 9.65 -15.65 25.72
N THR A 451 9.62 -16.94 26.09
CA THR A 451 9.30 -17.37 27.46
C THR A 451 10.50 -18.01 28.13
N ALA A 452 10.55 -17.90 29.45
CA ALA A 452 11.53 -18.61 30.29
C ALA A 452 10.88 -18.94 31.64
N SER A 453 11.39 -19.94 32.34
CA SER A 453 10.94 -20.24 33.70
C SER A 453 11.31 -19.11 34.67
N PRO A 454 10.56 -18.90 35.76
CA PRO A 454 10.91 -17.92 36.80
C PRO A 454 12.32 -18.15 37.39
N GLN A 455 12.77 -19.39 37.45
CA GLN A 455 14.12 -19.77 37.89
C GLN A 455 15.16 -19.23 36.92
N THR A 456 15.02 -19.51 35.62
CA THR A 456 15.92 -19.02 34.57
C THR A 456 15.95 -17.49 34.50
N VAL A 457 14.80 -16.83 34.68
CA VAL A 457 14.74 -15.37 34.75
C VAL A 457 15.53 -14.84 35.95
N LEU A 458 15.37 -15.46 37.15
CA LEU A 458 16.11 -15.06 38.35
C LEU A 458 17.62 -15.19 38.14
N GLU A 459 18.08 -16.31 37.57
CA GLU A 459 19.52 -16.55 37.27
C GLU A 459 20.09 -15.49 36.33
N ARG A 460 19.38 -15.16 35.25
CA ARG A 460 19.82 -14.18 34.23
C ARG A 460 19.76 -12.72 34.69
N VAL A 461 18.85 -12.38 35.61
CA VAL A 461 18.62 -11.00 36.06
C VAL A 461 19.35 -10.71 37.38
N GLY A 462 19.73 -11.76 38.13
CA GLY A 462 20.31 -11.62 39.45
C GLY A 462 21.65 -10.84 39.54
N GLU A 463 22.35 -10.72 38.42
CA GLU A 463 23.61 -9.97 38.31
C GLU A 463 23.44 -8.49 37.93
N SER A 464 22.22 -8.01 37.59
CA SER A 464 22.00 -6.64 37.12
C SER A 464 21.30 -5.75 38.16
N GLN A 465 22.00 -4.71 38.64
CA GLN A 465 21.49 -3.73 39.62
C GLN A 465 20.53 -2.65 39.04
N GLU A 466 20.19 -2.68 37.77
CA GLU A 466 19.57 -1.55 37.04
C GLU A 466 18.03 -1.65 36.88
N ARG A 467 17.31 -2.52 37.60
CA ARG A 467 15.88 -2.75 37.33
C ARG A 467 14.94 -2.49 38.53
N PRO A 468 14.20 -1.35 38.52
CA PRO A 468 13.39 -0.89 39.65
C PRO A 468 12.24 -1.83 40.08
N ILE A 469 11.71 -2.66 39.14
CA ILE A 469 10.53 -3.51 39.39
C ILE A 469 10.87 -4.71 40.30
N LEU A 470 12.14 -5.12 40.36
CA LEU A 470 12.59 -6.25 41.17
C LEU A 470 13.32 -5.82 42.46
N ASN A 471 13.51 -4.51 42.69
CA ASN A 471 14.23 -4.00 43.85
C ASN A 471 13.51 -4.38 45.14
N GLY A 472 14.08 -5.31 45.88
CA GLY A 472 13.66 -5.73 47.22
C GLY A 472 13.00 -7.11 47.33
N ASN A 473 12.55 -7.72 46.23
CA ASN A 473 11.89 -9.05 46.22
C ASN A 473 12.39 -9.97 45.10
N MET A 474 13.69 -10.21 45.09
CA MET A 474 14.33 -11.12 44.11
C MET A 474 14.15 -12.58 44.52
N ASN A 475 12.98 -13.14 44.30
CA ASN A 475 12.74 -14.58 44.51
C ASN A 475 11.85 -15.14 43.38
N VAL A 476 11.94 -16.47 43.20
CA VAL A 476 11.27 -17.21 42.10
C VAL A 476 9.74 -17.03 42.17
N GLU A 477 9.18 -17.00 43.38
CA GLU A 477 7.75 -16.92 43.60
C GLU A 477 7.16 -15.56 43.17
N TYR A 478 7.86 -14.47 43.51
CA TYR A 478 7.47 -13.11 43.13
C TYR A 478 7.60 -12.88 41.63
N ILE A 479 8.69 -13.37 41.00
CA ILE A 479 8.88 -13.33 39.55
C ILE A 479 7.73 -14.10 38.87
N GLY A 480 7.41 -15.31 39.34
CA GLY A 480 6.31 -16.10 38.83
C GLY A 480 4.97 -15.37 38.87
N GLN A 481 4.66 -14.70 39.95
CA GLN A 481 3.42 -13.90 40.10
C GLN A 481 3.37 -12.71 39.11
N LEU A 482 4.51 -12.03 38.88
CA LEU A 482 4.60 -10.93 37.90
C LEU A 482 4.46 -11.42 36.48
N MET A 483 5.03 -12.57 36.15
CA MET A 483 4.91 -13.19 34.83
C MET A 483 3.47 -13.63 34.56
N GLU A 484 2.80 -14.25 35.55
CA GLU A 484 1.42 -14.71 35.43
C GLU A 484 0.43 -13.56 35.18
N LYS A 485 0.61 -12.41 35.81
CA LYS A 485 -0.22 -11.20 35.59
C LYS A 485 -0.21 -10.69 34.13
N ARG A 486 0.82 -11.00 33.39
CA ARG A 486 0.99 -10.51 32.00
C ARG A 486 0.90 -11.62 30.97
N ARG A 487 0.76 -12.88 31.39
CA ARG A 487 0.76 -14.05 30.50
C ARG A 487 -0.28 -13.90 29.39
N GLU A 488 -1.54 -13.67 29.77
CA GLU A 488 -2.64 -13.57 28.81
C GLU A 488 -2.43 -12.47 27.78
N LEU A 489 -1.87 -11.32 28.17
CA LEU A 489 -1.57 -10.21 27.28
C LEU A 489 -0.47 -10.56 26.28
N TYR A 490 0.57 -11.26 26.73
CA TYR A 490 1.66 -11.68 25.85
C TYR A 490 1.19 -12.77 24.85
N GLU A 491 0.45 -13.78 25.34
CA GLU A 491 -0.06 -14.87 24.52
C GLU A 491 -1.05 -14.38 23.46
N ALA A 492 -1.95 -13.46 23.83
CA ALA A 492 -2.89 -12.85 22.88
C ALA A 492 -2.22 -11.97 21.82
N ALA A 493 -1.09 -11.36 22.17
CA ALA A 493 -0.32 -10.51 21.24
C ALA A 493 0.50 -11.33 20.23
N ALA A 494 1.05 -12.47 20.65
CA ALA A 494 2.04 -13.23 19.90
C ALA A 494 1.46 -13.98 18.70
N ASP A 495 2.20 -14.03 17.59
CA ASP A 495 1.92 -14.93 16.48
C ASP A 495 2.37 -16.36 16.81
N PHE A 496 3.49 -16.49 17.54
CA PHE A 496 3.96 -17.77 18.07
C PHE A 496 4.89 -17.58 19.29
N ILE A 497 5.13 -18.68 20.01
CA ILE A 497 5.82 -18.67 21.31
C ILE A 497 7.07 -19.55 21.21
N VAL A 498 8.19 -19.06 21.74
CA VAL A 498 9.46 -19.77 21.80
C VAL A 498 9.97 -19.80 23.24
N ALA A 499 10.13 -21.00 23.80
CA ALA A 499 10.73 -21.19 25.11
C ALA A 499 12.27 -21.12 25.00
N THR A 500 12.90 -20.38 25.92
CA THR A 500 14.35 -20.17 25.90
C THR A 500 15.11 -20.99 26.96
N ASP A 501 14.39 -21.74 27.80
CA ASP A 501 14.99 -22.59 28.83
C ASP A 501 15.79 -23.72 28.21
N GLY A 502 17.04 -23.89 28.66
CA GLY A 502 17.92 -25.00 28.24
C GLY A 502 18.34 -24.99 26.78
N LYS A 503 18.03 -23.94 26.02
CA LYS A 503 18.40 -23.79 24.61
C LYS A 503 19.55 -22.81 24.44
N ASP A 504 20.43 -23.08 23.50
CA ASP A 504 21.40 -22.10 23.01
C ASP A 504 20.70 -21.06 22.11
N VAL A 505 21.35 -19.93 21.90
CA VAL A 505 20.79 -18.81 21.14
C VAL A 505 20.54 -19.18 19.67
N ASP A 506 21.40 -20.03 19.09
CA ASP A 506 21.23 -20.46 17.69
C ASP A 506 20.04 -21.41 17.51
N ALA A 507 19.74 -22.26 18.48
CA ALA A 507 18.54 -23.10 18.49
C ALA A 507 17.26 -22.25 18.59
N ILE A 508 17.26 -21.24 19.46
CA ILE A 508 16.15 -20.29 19.59
C ILE A 508 15.93 -19.52 18.28
N CYS A 509 16.99 -19.02 17.66
CA CYS A 509 16.91 -18.31 16.39
C CYS A 509 16.39 -19.20 15.25
N ARG A 510 16.79 -20.47 15.17
CA ARG A 510 16.26 -21.42 14.17
C ARG A 510 14.76 -21.62 14.34
N GLU A 511 14.30 -21.86 15.57
CA GLU A 511 12.86 -22.03 15.87
C GLU A 511 12.06 -20.78 15.50
N ILE A 512 12.60 -19.57 15.75
CA ILE A 512 12.00 -18.31 15.32
C ILE A 512 11.90 -18.23 13.80
N LEU A 513 12.96 -18.55 13.08
CA LEU A 513 13.00 -18.47 11.62
C LEU A 513 12.06 -19.50 10.96
N GLU A 514 11.93 -20.69 11.51
CA GLU A 514 10.98 -21.71 11.09
C GLU A 514 9.53 -21.26 11.34
N GLY A 515 9.24 -20.69 12.52
CA GLY A 515 7.91 -20.18 12.86
C GLY A 515 7.48 -18.96 12.04
N ILE A 516 8.44 -18.17 11.55
CA ILE A 516 8.17 -17.03 10.66
C ILE A 516 7.81 -17.50 9.24
N GLN A 517 8.33 -18.66 8.80
CA GLN A 517 8.13 -19.22 7.47
C GLN A 517 6.84 -20.06 7.36
N SER A 518 6.29 -20.47 8.50
CA SER A 518 5.01 -21.19 8.58
C SER A 518 3.82 -20.25 8.59
#